data_bdfbdac2d6ac3dbaadfacc6c5167fb68
#
_entry.id   bdfbdac2d6ac3dbaadfacc6c5167fb68
#
_cell.length_a   1.000
_cell.length_b   1.000
_cell.length_c   1.000
_cell.angle_alpha   90.00
_cell.angle_beta   90.00
_cell.angle_gamma   90.00
#
_symmetry.space_group_name_H-M   'P 1'
#
loop_
_entity.id
_entity.type
_entity.pdbx_description
1 polymer ?
#
loop_
_entity_poly.entity_id
_entity_poly.type
_entity_poly.pdbx_seq_one_letter_code
_entity_poly.pdbx_strand_id
1 'polypeptide(L)'
;MLRFNQKIFPKGAILMNHKNLLRILTATLLVAIFATVGLVYAKTAERTPEYALEKIIQAVNDKDGATLARYVDADALAAATYDEGTAILARDIEKLHALYPADWFFRHDTAFMTNYIAERRTDDLALISRTLDFYFHPSETPVTRVDGNAHWLANETRAFEDHYTAKLAGVEENGNTAIATIDITGDASDYGQLVPTLTVQAELTQQADGHYMLTRITNGEEIFYPIVKGIEDYWTLQGWQ
;
A
#
# COMPACT_ATOMS: atom_id res chain seq x y z
N MET A 1 -13.32 6.34 -38.04
CA MET A 1 -14.03 5.11 -37.64
C MET A 1 -13.00 4.15 -37.06
N LEU A 2 -12.57 4.34 -35.83
CA LEU A 2 -11.55 3.56 -35.12
C LEU A 2 -12.26 2.47 -34.34
N ARG A 3 -12.04 1.21 -34.69
CA ARG A 3 -12.55 0.04 -33.97
C ARG A 3 -11.71 -0.11 -32.70
N PHE A 4 -12.30 0.16 -31.57
CA PHE A 4 -11.79 -0.26 -30.27
C PHE A 4 -11.75 -1.81 -30.24
N ASN A 5 -10.55 -2.33 -30.12
CA ASN A 5 -10.30 -3.74 -29.92
C ASN A 5 -10.71 -4.06 -28.47
N GLN A 6 -11.94 -4.58 -28.28
CA GLN A 6 -12.35 -5.15 -27.01
C GLN A 6 -11.38 -6.29 -26.69
N LYS A 7 -10.42 -6.05 -25.80
CA LYS A 7 -9.67 -7.13 -25.14
C LYS A 7 -10.72 -7.98 -24.42
N ILE A 8 -10.94 -9.18 -24.96
CA ILE A 8 -11.77 -10.21 -24.36
C ILE A 8 -11.07 -10.61 -23.05
N PHE A 9 -11.49 -10.03 -21.95
CA PHE A 9 -11.15 -10.56 -20.64
C PHE A 9 -11.73 -11.98 -20.56
N PRO A 10 -10.95 -12.98 -20.11
CA PRO A 10 -11.48 -14.32 -19.95
C PRO A 10 -12.70 -14.24 -19.01
N LYS A 11 -13.81 -14.86 -19.39
CA LYS A 11 -15.06 -15.01 -18.60
C LYS A 11 -14.83 -15.91 -17.36
N GLY A 12 -13.83 -15.64 -16.62
CA GLY A 12 -13.42 -16.19 -15.34
C GLY A 12 -12.76 -15.12 -14.53
N ALA A 13 -12.86 -13.83 -14.97
CA ALA A 13 -12.50 -12.71 -14.14
C ALA A 13 -13.19 -12.94 -12.81
N ILE A 14 -12.37 -13.28 -11.83
CA ILE A 14 -12.67 -13.40 -10.42
C ILE A 14 -13.64 -12.26 -10.15
N LEU A 15 -14.92 -12.61 -9.86
CA LEU A 15 -15.82 -11.72 -9.16
C LEU A 15 -15.03 -11.37 -7.87
N MET A 16 -14.23 -10.32 -7.98
CA MET A 16 -13.63 -9.70 -6.80
C MET A 16 -14.84 -9.17 -6.03
N ASN A 17 -15.34 -10.07 -5.21
CA ASN A 17 -16.30 -9.74 -4.20
C ASN A 17 -15.67 -8.55 -3.47
N HIS A 18 -16.38 -7.45 -3.26
CA HIS A 18 -15.97 -6.28 -2.48
C HIS A 18 -15.34 -6.63 -1.11
N LYS A 19 -15.39 -7.90 -0.71
CA LYS A 19 -14.62 -8.50 0.38
C LYS A 19 -13.08 -8.31 0.29
N ASN A 20 -12.56 -7.81 -0.83
CA ASN A 20 -11.14 -7.57 -1.04
C ASN A 20 -10.75 -6.09 -0.92
N LEU A 21 -11.69 -5.17 -0.69
CA LEU A 21 -11.40 -3.73 -0.57
C LEU A 21 -10.31 -3.46 0.49
N LEU A 22 -10.47 -4.08 1.65
CA LEU A 22 -9.53 -3.96 2.76
C LEU A 22 -8.13 -4.51 2.41
N ARG A 23 -8.07 -5.59 1.65
CA ARG A 23 -6.83 -6.21 1.16
C ARG A 23 -6.08 -5.29 0.22
N ILE A 24 -6.82 -4.59 -0.65
CA ILE A 24 -6.26 -3.64 -1.59
C ILE A 24 -5.77 -2.39 -0.84
N LEU A 25 -6.53 -1.88 0.12
CA LEU A 25 -6.16 -0.73 0.94
C LEU A 25 -4.78 -0.91 1.57
N THR A 26 -4.58 -2.05 2.23
CA THR A 26 -3.33 -2.29 2.95
C THR A 26 -2.17 -2.61 2.01
N ALA A 27 -2.42 -3.41 0.95
CA ALA A 27 -1.39 -3.71 -0.04
C ALA A 27 -1.00 -2.45 -0.84
N THR A 28 -1.98 -1.65 -1.30
CA THR A 28 -1.72 -0.42 -2.06
C THR A 28 -1.01 0.63 -1.20
N LEU A 29 -1.36 0.76 0.09
CA LEU A 29 -0.68 1.66 1.00
C LEU A 29 0.78 1.26 1.22
N LEU A 30 1.04 -0.02 1.50
CA LEU A 30 2.41 -0.51 1.67
C LEU A 30 3.25 -0.29 0.42
N VAL A 31 2.68 -0.52 -0.74
CA VAL A 31 3.43 -0.42 -1.99
C VAL A 31 3.55 1.01 -2.48
N ALA A 32 2.55 1.88 -2.31
CA ALA A 32 2.68 3.31 -2.61
C ALA A 32 3.81 3.95 -1.79
N ILE A 33 4.03 3.51 -0.54
CA ILE A 33 5.15 3.96 0.29
C ILE A 33 6.50 3.49 -0.29
N PHE A 34 6.57 2.29 -0.87
CA PHE A 34 7.80 1.73 -1.40
C PHE A 34 8.08 2.14 -2.86
N ALA A 35 7.05 2.41 -3.66
CA ALA A 35 7.17 2.46 -5.11
C ALA A 35 7.70 3.79 -5.68
N THR A 36 7.78 4.87 -4.92
CA THR A 36 7.81 6.19 -5.54
C THR A 36 9.00 7.09 -5.22
N VAL A 37 10.13 6.60 -4.73
CA VAL A 37 11.19 7.50 -4.31
C VAL A 37 12.40 7.50 -5.26
N GLY A 38 12.30 8.23 -6.34
CA GLY A 38 13.46 8.63 -7.14
C GLY A 38 14.19 9.80 -6.46
N LEU A 39 15.01 9.54 -5.45
CA LEU A 39 15.78 10.55 -4.76
C LEU A 39 17.25 10.51 -5.17
N VAL A 40 17.75 11.67 -5.61
CA VAL A 40 19.18 11.93 -5.75
C VAL A 40 19.69 12.41 -4.39
N TYR A 41 20.34 11.53 -3.62
CA TYR A 41 21.00 11.92 -2.40
C TYR A 41 22.52 11.90 -2.55
N ALA A 42 23.17 12.94 -2.01
CA ALA A 42 24.58 12.96 -1.74
C ALA A 42 24.90 11.94 -0.62
N LYS A 43 26.06 11.26 -0.73
CA LYS A 43 26.56 10.24 0.20
C LYS A 43 26.17 10.50 1.65
N THR A 44 25.16 9.81 2.13
CA THR A 44 24.76 9.80 3.54
C THR A 44 25.57 8.74 4.30
N ALA A 45 25.81 8.96 5.59
CA ALA A 45 26.53 8.00 6.43
C ALA A 45 25.64 6.74 6.64
N GLU A 46 26.24 5.54 6.65
CA GLU A 46 25.55 4.24 6.70
C GLU A 46 24.62 4.02 7.91
N ARG A 47 24.64 4.90 8.90
CA ARG A 47 23.87 4.81 10.15
C ARG A 47 22.94 6.00 10.36
N THR A 48 22.40 6.53 9.29
CA THR A 48 21.41 7.60 9.35
C THR A 48 20.06 7.11 8.83
N PRO A 49 18.94 7.72 9.26
CA PRO A 49 17.62 7.41 8.73
C PRO A 49 17.53 7.62 7.22
N GLU A 50 18.16 8.68 6.70
CA GLU A 50 18.19 8.99 5.27
C GLU A 50 18.87 7.89 4.46
N TYR A 51 19.96 7.31 4.97
CA TYR A 51 20.62 6.19 4.32
C TYR A 51 19.73 4.96 4.27
N ALA A 52 19.00 4.65 5.36
CA ALA A 52 18.04 3.56 5.37
C ALA A 52 16.94 3.77 4.32
N LEU A 53 16.41 4.99 4.22
CA LEU A 53 15.42 5.35 3.20
C LEU A 53 15.99 5.21 1.78
N GLU A 54 17.21 5.68 1.53
CA GLU A 54 17.89 5.50 0.25
C GLU A 54 17.99 4.01 -0.12
N LYS A 55 18.37 3.16 0.85
CA LYS A 55 18.45 1.71 0.63
C LYS A 55 17.11 1.04 0.39
N ILE A 56 16.05 1.48 1.08
CA ILE A 56 14.69 1.04 0.82
C ILE A 56 14.28 1.36 -0.62
N ILE A 57 14.51 2.60 -1.05
CA ILE A 57 14.22 3.07 -2.40
C ILE A 57 14.98 2.26 -3.45
N GLN A 58 16.29 2.12 -3.24
CA GLN A 58 17.14 1.34 -4.15
C GLN A 58 16.63 -0.11 -4.25
N ALA A 59 16.33 -0.75 -3.10
CA ALA A 59 15.83 -2.12 -3.06
C ALA A 59 14.50 -2.29 -3.81
N VAL A 60 13.60 -1.32 -3.71
CA VAL A 60 12.32 -1.32 -4.44
C VAL A 60 12.55 -1.18 -5.93
N ASN A 61 13.37 -0.22 -6.37
CA ASN A 61 13.66 0.02 -7.78
C ASN A 61 14.37 -1.19 -8.44
N ASP A 62 15.32 -1.79 -7.72
CA ASP A 62 16.10 -2.93 -8.21
C ASP A 62 15.38 -4.28 -8.01
N LYS A 63 14.18 -4.28 -7.38
CA LYS A 63 13.45 -5.47 -6.97
C LYS A 63 14.29 -6.39 -6.06
N ASP A 64 15.11 -5.80 -5.19
CA ASP A 64 15.97 -6.51 -4.24
C ASP A 64 15.28 -6.69 -2.88
N GLY A 65 14.51 -7.77 -2.76
CA GLY A 65 13.81 -8.13 -1.52
C GLY A 65 14.75 -8.40 -0.34
N ALA A 66 15.98 -8.87 -0.60
CA ALA A 66 16.96 -9.14 0.46
C ALA A 66 17.48 -7.83 1.09
N THR A 67 17.80 -6.83 0.28
CA THR A 67 18.16 -5.50 0.78
C THR A 67 16.97 -4.85 1.47
N LEU A 68 15.74 -4.98 0.92
CA LEU A 68 14.55 -4.45 1.58
C LEU A 68 14.38 -5.02 2.99
N ALA A 69 14.46 -6.33 3.16
CA ALA A 69 14.27 -7.02 4.43
C ALA A 69 15.26 -6.57 5.53
N ARG A 70 16.40 -5.98 5.15
CA ARG A 70 17.35 -5.40 6.11
C ARG A 70 16.87 -4.07 6.67
N TYR A 71 16.13 -3.29 5.88
CA TYR A 71 15.74 -1.92 6.24
C TYR A 71 14.24 -1.76 6.49
N VAL A 72 13.44 -2.82 6.28
CA VAL A 72 12.00 -2.82 6.52
C VAL A 72 11.60 -4.14 7.16
N ASP A 73 10.95 -4.07 8.33
CA ASP A 73 10.20 -5.19 8.86
C ASP A 73 8.82 -5.23 8.17
N ALA A 74 8.77 -5.85 6.99
CA ALA A 74 7.59 -5.81 6.13
C ALA A 74 6.37 -6.47 6.78
N ASP A 75 6.56 -7.56 7.55
CA ASP A 75 5.46 -8.25 8.22
C ASP A 75 4.92 -7.43 9.40
N ALA A 76 5.80 -6.84 10.22
CA ALA A 76 5.38 -5.98 11.31
C ALA A 76 4.72 -4.69 10.79
N LEU A 77 5.28 -4.07 9.75
CA LEU A 77 4.72 -2.89 9.12
C LEU A 77 3.34 -3.18 8.52
N ALA A 78 3.19 -4.31 7.80
CA ALA A 78 1.92 -4.75 7.24
C ALA A 78 0.87 -4.97 8.34
N ALA A 79 1.24 -5.67 9.41
CA ALA A 79 0.34 -5.94 10.51
C ALA A 79 -0.10 -4.65 11.22
N ALA A 80 0.83 -3.74 11.54
CA ALA A 80 0.52 -2.48 12.19
C ALA A 80 -0.40 -1.60 11.33
N THR A 81 -0.09 -1.45 10.04
CA THR A 81 -0.89 -0.65 9.10
C THR A 81 -2.27 -1.28 8.86
N TYR A 82 -2.35 -2.62 8.77
CA TYR A 82 -3.61 -3.34 8.67
C TYR A 82 -4.48 -3.10 9.90
N ASP A 83 -3.94 -3.29 11.09
CA ASP A 83 -4.67 -3.16 12.34
C ASP A 83 -5.18 -1.72 12.55
N GLU A 84 -4.35 -0.71 12.27
CA GLU A 84 -4.74 0.70 12.35
C GLU A 84 -5.82 1.06 11.31
N GLY A 85 -5.59 0.75 10.04
CA GLY A 85 -6.53 1.06 8.96
C GLY A 85 -7.88 0.37 9.14
N THR A 86 -7.89 -0.87 9.62
CA THR A 86 -9.13 -1.61 9.88
C THR A 86 -9.85 -1.15 11.13
N ALA A 87 -9.13 -0.68 12.15
CA ALA A 87 -9.74 -0.05 13.31
C ALA A 87 -10.46 1.26 12.93
N ILE A 88 -9.85 2.09 12.07
CA ILE A 88 -10.47 3.29 11.53
C ILE A 88 -11.72 2.92 10.70
N LEU A 89 -11.59 1.92 9.82
CA LEU A 89 -12.70 1.43 8.99
C LEU A 89 -13.91 1.00 9.86
N ALA A 90 -13.68 0.19 10.89
CA ALA A 90 -14.75 -0.29 11.77
C ALA A 90 -15.38 0.84 12.57
N ARG A 91 -14.58 1.77 13.07
CA ARG A 91 -15.03 2.94 13.82
C ARG A 91 -15.90 3.86 12.96
N ASP A 92 -15.47 4.11 11.74
CA ASP A 92 -16.02 5.13 10.86
C ASP A 92 -16.97 4.55 9.78
N ILE A 93 -17.43 3.30 9.94
CA ILE A 93 -18.22 2.59 8.92
C ILE A 93 -19.51 3.35 8.51
N GLU A 94 -20.21 3.98 9.46
CA GLU A 94 -21.41 4.77 9.17
C GLU A 94 -21.10 6.01 8.35
N LYS A 95 -19.98 6.67 8.63
CA LYS A 95 -19.50 7.83 7.87
C LYS A 95 -19.09 7.41 6.45
N LEU A 96 -18.42 6.27 6.30
CA LEU A 96 -18.07 5.70 5.00
C LEU A 96 -19.31 5.34 4.20
N HIS A 97 -20.34 4.76 4.82
CA HIS A 97 -21.61 4.51 4.16
C HIS A 97 -22.29 5.80 3.69
N ALA A 98 -22.22 6.88 4.49
CA ALA A 98 -22.77 8.17 4.08
C ALA A 98 -22.03 8.79 2.88
N LEU A 99 -20.70 8.59 2.79
CA LEU A 99 -19.87 9.06 1.67
C LEU A 99 -20.04 8.20 0.40
N TYR A 100 -20.17 6.88 0.57
CA TYR A 100 -20.22 5.90 -0.50
C TYR A 100 -21.43 4.99 -0.38
N PRO A 101 -22.68 5.50 -0.52
CA PRO A 101 -23.91 4.75 -0.26
C PRO A 101 -24.17 3.63 -1.28
N ALA A 102 -23.51 3.67 -2.44
CA ALA A 102 -23.58 2.62 -3.46
C ALA A 102 -22.74 1.39 -3.06
N ASP A 103 -21.64 1.57 -2.32
CA ASP A 103 -20.84 0.44 -1.87
C ASP A 103 -21.59 -0.35 -0.79
N TRP A 104 -21.94 -1.61 -1.14
CA TRP A 104 -22.63 -2.50 -0.24
C TRP A 104 -21.81 -2.89 0.99
N PHE A 105 -20.47 -2.84 0.92
CA PHE A 105 -19.56 -3.20 2.01
C PHE A 105 -19.68 -2.23 3.18
N PHE A 106 -19.89 -0.95 2.92
CA PHE A 106 -20.08 0.07 3.97
C PHE A 106 -21.50 0.08 4.57
N ARG A 107 -22.42 -0.76 4.10
CA ARG A 107 -23.78 -0.88 4.67
C ARG A 107 -23.84 -1.70 5.95
N HIS A 108 -22.73 -2.27 6.37
CA HIS A 108 -22.64 -3.04 7.60
C HIS A 108 -22.44 -2.11 8.81
N ASP A 109 -22.74 -2.64 10.01
CA ASP A 109 -22.48 -1.93 11.25
C ASP A 109 -21.07 -2.19 11.82
N THR A 110 -20.69 -1.45 12.84
CA THR A 110 -19.40 -1.58 13.52
C THR A 110 -19.18 -2.98 14.09
N ALA A 111 -20.21 -3.64 14.63
CA ALA A 111 -20.10 -4.96 15.22
C ALA A 111 -19.79 -6.02 14.16
N PHE A 112 -20.49 -5.96 13.02
CA PHE A 112 -20.18 -6.81 11.87
C PHE A 112 -18.76 -6.59 11.39
N MET A 113 -18.34 -5.31 11.22
CA MET A 113 -17.00 -4.99 10.73
C MET A 113 -15.91 -5.49 11.66
N THR A 114 -16.08 -5.32 12.98
CA THR A 114 -15.11 -5.82 13.98
C THR A 114 -14.94 -7.34 13.89
N ASN A 115 -16.03 -8.08 13.80
CA ASN A 115 -15.98 -9.54 13.67
C ASN A 115 -15.36 -9.97 12.33
N TYR A 116 -15.79 -9.35 11.24
CA TYR A 116 -15.29 -9.64 9.90
C TYR A 116 -13.77 -9.42 9.81
N ILE A 117 -13.27 -8.31 10.35
CA ILE A 117 -11.84 -8.00 10.38
C ILE A 117 -11.08 -9.05 11.18
N ALA A 118 -11.57 -9.40 12.38
CA ALA A 118 -10.93 -10.40 13.21
C ALA A 118 -10.83 -11.78 12.53
N GLU A 119 -11.90 -12.21 11.84
CA GLU A 119 -11.92 -13.48 11.10
C GLU A 119 -10.98 -13.48 9.88
N ARG A 120 -10.80 -12.30 9.26
CA ARG A 120 -10.04 -12.20 8.00
C ARG A 120 -8.57 -11.86 8.20
N ARG A 121 -8.19 -11.32 9.35
CA ARG A 121 -6.86 -10.74 9.60
C ARG A 121 -5.71 -11.65 9.14
N THR A 122 -5.72 -12.93 9.53
CA THR A 122 -4.66 -13.87 9.17
C THR A 122 -4.56 -14.09 7.66
N ASP A 123 -5.69 -14.31 6.99
CA ASP A 123 -5.73 -14.51 5.55
C ASP A 123 -5.30 -13.26 4.78
N ASP A 124 -5.71 -12.09 5.26
CA ASP A 124 -5.42 -10.82 4.61
C ASP A 124 -3.93 -10.46 4.75
N LEU A 125 -3.34 -10.67 5.93
CA LEU A 125 -1.89 -10.51 6.11
C LEU A 125 -1.08 -11.50 5.27
N ALA A 126 -1.53 -12.77 5.19
CA ALA A 126 -0.89 -13.74 4.30
C ALA A 126 -0.98 -13.33 2.81
N LEU A 127 -2.11 -12.74 2.40
CA LEU A 127 -2.24 -12.19 1.04
C LEU A 127 -1.30 -11.01 0.80
N ILE A 128 -1.13 -10.11 1.77
CA ILE A 128 -0.21 -8.98 1.68
C ILE A 128 1.23 -9.48 1.55
N SER A 129 1.66 -10.38 2.44
CA SER A 129 3.01 -10.97 2.38
C SER A 129 3.26 -11.63 1.02
N ARG A 130 2.29 -12.43 0.53
CA ARG A 130 2.41 -13.09 -0.79
C ARG A 130 2.38 -12.09 -1.95
N THR A 131 1.70 -10.95 -1.80
CA THR A 131 1.72 -9.87 -2.80
C THR A 131 3.10 -9.23 -2.90
N LEU A 132 3.76 -8.99 -1.78
CA LEU A 132 5.14 -8.50 -1.75
C LEU A 132 6.10 -9.51 -2.40
N ASP A 133 5.95 -10.81 -2.15
CA ASP A 133 6.74 -11.83 -2.83
C ASP A 133 6.64 -11.70 -4.36
N PHE A 134 5.42 -11.65 -4.90
CA PHE A 134 5.22 -11.48 -6.35
C PHE A 134 5.66 -10.11 -6.88
N TYR A 135 5.64 -9.08 -6.04
CA TYR A 135 6.15 -7.77 -6.42
C TYR A 135 7.66 -7.81 -6.64
N PHE A 136 8.40 -8.48 -5.77
CA PHE A 136 9.86 -8.62 -5.88
C PHE A 136 10.28 -9.76 -6.83
N HIS A 137 9.40 -10.73 -7.10
CA HIS A 137 9.67 -11.87 -7.99
C HIS A 137 8.64 -11.95 -9.13
N PRO A 138 8.62 -10.98 -10.07
CA PRO A 138 7.54 -10.85 -11.06
C PRO A 138 7.45 -12.01 -12.07
N SER A 139 8.51 -12.81 -12.19
CA SER A 139 8.55 -14.01 -13.08
C SER A 139 7.97 -15.26 -12.41
N GLU A 140 7.66 -15.24 -11.13
CA GLU A 140 7.07 -16.37 -10.43
C GLU A 140 5.64 -16.65 -10.92
N THR A 141 5.33 -17.93 -11.13
CA THR A 141 4.01 -18.33 -11.64
C THR A 141 3.07 -18.67 -10.49
N PRO A 142 1.86 -18.07 -10.44
CA PRO A 142 0.85 -18.42 -9.46
C PRO A 142 0.42 -19.89 -9.58
N VAL A 143 0.37 -20.62 -8.46
CA VAL A 143 -0.03 -22.04 -8.41
C VAL A 143 -1.35 -22.26 -7.64
N THR A 144 -1.72 -21.35 -6.78
CA THR A 144 -2.98 -21.40 -6.03
C THR A 144 -3.90 -20.22 -6.35
N ARG A 145 -5.14 -20.26 -5.87
CA ARG A 145 -6.06 -19.11 -6.00
C ARG A 145 -5.56 -17.89 -5.20
N VAL A 146 -4.93 -18.12 -4.05
CA VAL A 146 -4.34 -17.03 -3.24
C VAL A 146 -3.19 -16.40 -4.02
N ASP A 147 -2.31 -17.22 -4.61
CA ASP A 147 -1.23 -16.73 -5.48
C ASP A 147 -1.76 -15.92 -6.66
N GLY A 148 -2.86 -16.36 -7.30
CA GLY A 148 -3.48 -15.62 -8.39
C GLY A 148 -3.94 -14.22 -7.96
N ASN A 149 -4.54 -14.09 -6.77
CA ASN A 149 -4.94 -12.81 -6.22
C ASN A 149 -3.73 -11.93 -5.87
N ALA A 150 -2.71 -12.52 -5.23
CA ALA A 150 -1.48 -11.82 -4.85
C ALA A 150 -0.70 -11.33 -6.08
N HIS A 151 -0.57 -12.18 -7.09
CA HIS A 151 0.08 -11.83 -8.35
C HIS A 151 -0.66 -10.69 -9.07
N TRP A 152 -2.01 -10.73 -9.11
CA TRP A 152 -2.80 -9.64 -9.67
C TRP A 152 -2.57 -8.34 -8.90
N LEU A 153 -2.64 -8.36 -7.56
CA LEU A 153 -2.35 -7.19 -6.72
C LEU A 153 -0.94 -6.64 -6.96
N ALA A 154 0.07 -7.49 -7.08
CA ALA A 154 1.44 -7.08 -7.38
C ALA A 154 1.57 -6.41 -8.76
N ASN A 155 0.80 -6.87 -9.76
CA ASN A 155 0.76 -6.24 -11.08
C ASN A 155 0.07 -4.88 -11.06
N GLU A 156 -1.08 -4.77 -10.38
CA GLU A 156 -1.76 -3.48 -10.19
C GLU A 156 -0.87 -2.49 -9.46
N THR A 157 -0.18 -2.94 -8.43
CA THR A 157 0.79 -2.14 -7.70
C THR A 157 1.87 -1.56 -8.61
N ARG A 158 2.48 -2.37 -9.48
CA ARG A 158 3.47 -1.89 -10.46
C ARG A 158 2.86 -0.90 -11.46
N ALA A 159 1.61 -1.11 -11.86
CA ALA A 159 0.90 -0.18 -12.74
C ALA A 159 0.66 1.19 -12.06
N PHE A 160 0.39 1.20 -10.76
CA PHE A 160 0.28 2.45 -10.00
C PHE A 160 1.62 3.14 -9.82
N GLU A 161 2.68 2.40 -9.56
CA GLU A 161 4.03 2.92 -9.31
C GLU A 161 4.49 3.91 -10.40
N ASP A 162 4.20 3.61 -11.65
CA ASP A 162 4.60 4.43 -12.80
C ASP A 162 3.94 5.83 -12.83
N HIS A 163 2.86 6.03 -12.03
CA HIS A 163 2.06 7.26 -12.02
C HIS A 163 2.28 8.15 -10.79
N TYR A 164 3.16 7.73 -9.89
CA TYR A 164 3.44 8.46 -8.66
C TYR A 164 4.92 8.78 -8.49
N THR A 165 5.18 9.93 -7.87
CA THR A 165 6.51 10.31 -7.42
C THR A 165 6.48 10.56 -5.93
N ALA A 166 7.53 10.16 -5.20
CA ALA A 166 7.67 10.48 -3.80
C ALA A 166 8.94 11.31 -3.57
N LYS A 167 8.89 12.18 -2.60
CA LYS A 167 9.98 13.06 -2.21
C LYS A 167 10.08 13.07 -0.69
N LEU A 168 11.31 12.87 -0.18
CA LEU A 168 11.57 13.10 1.23
C LEU A 168 11.49 14.61 1.51
N ALA A 169 10.51 15.00 2.34
CA ALA A 169 10.33 16.40 2.76
C ALA A 169 11.21 16.74 3.97
N GLY A 170 11.47 15.77 4.86
CA GLY A 170 12.31 15.96 6.03
C GLY A 170 12.45 14.69 6.86
N VAL A 171 13.43 14.71 7.78
CA VAL A 171 13.61 13.68 8.80
C VAL A 171 13.81 14.39 10.15
N GLU A 172 13.08 13.93 11.15
CA GLU A 172 13.20 14.40 12.53
C GLU A 172 13.67 13.24 13.41
N GLU A 173 14.87 13.36 13.96
CA GLU A 173 15.44 12.34 14.85
C GLU A 173 15.05 12.60 16.31
N ASN A 174 14.67 11.53 17.02
CA ASN A 174 14.35 11.57 18.45
C ASN A 174 14.94 10.33 19.16
N GLY A 175 16.17 10.46 19.63
CA GLY A 175 16.89 9.37 20.27
C GLY A 175 17.15 8.21 19.30
N ASN A 176 16.54 7.05 19.57
CA ASN A 176 16.68 5.84 18.73
C ASN A 176 15.62 5.73 17.63
N THR A 177 14.77 6.73 17.47
CA THR A 177 13.75 6.75 16.43
C THR A 177 13.93 7.99 15.55
N ALA A 178 13.40 7.91 14.34
CA ALA A 178 13.30 9.04 13.42
C ALA A 178 11.96 9.01 12.70
N ILE A 179 11.37 10.16 12.46
CA ILE A 179 10.16 10.31 11.64
C ILE A 179 10.56 10.93 10.31
N ALA A 180 10.38 10.18 9.25
CA ALA A 180 10.55 10.68 7.89
C ALA A 180 9.21 11.15 7.34
N THR A 181 9.15 12.38 6.85
CA THR A 181 7.99 12.92 6.12
C THR A 181 8.22 12.76 4.63
N ILE A 182 7.32 12.06 3.96
CA ILE A 182 7.41 11.72 2.54
C ILE A 182 6.18 12.28 1.83
N ASP A 183 6.40 13.17 0.87
CA ASP A 183 5.35 13.69 0.00
C ASP A 183 5.24 12.84 -1.25
N ILE A 184 4.05 12.32 -1.52
CA ILE A 184 3.69 11.52 -2.68
C ILE A 184 2.81 12.37 -3.58
N THR A 185 3.12 12.40 -4.88
CA THR A 185 2.36 13.17 -5.88
C THR A 185 2.06 12.29 -7.08
N GLY A 186 0.78 12.20 -7.44
CA GLY A 186 0.32 11.55 -8.66
C GLY A 186 0.48 12.46 -9.88
N ASP A 187 0.68 11.86 -11.05
CA ASP A 187 0.73 12.57 -12.33
C ASP A 187 -0.69 12.98 -12.81
N ALA A 188 -0.78 13.53 -14.02
CA ALA A 188 -2.05 13.98 -14.60
C ALA A 188 -2.89 12.84 -15.22
N SER A 189 -2.45 11.59 -15.14
CA SER A 189 -3.20 10.43 -15.62
C SER A 189 -4.39 10.09 -14.72
N ASP A 190 -5.33 9.28 -15.22
CA ASP A 190 -6.46 8.79 -14.42
C ASP A 190 -5.97 8.03 -13.16
N TYR A 191 -4.88 7.26 -13.27
CA TYR A 191 -4.27 6.56 -12.13
C TYR A 191 -3.61 7.50 -11.14
N GLY A 192 -2.83 8.49 -11.59
CA GLY A 192 -2.20 9.48 -10.71
C GLY A 192 -3.20 10.40 -10.01
N GLN A 193 -4.39 10.58 -10.58
CA GLN A 193 -5.45 11.40 -9.99
C GLN A 193 -6.33 10.66 -8.98
N LEU A 194 -6.15 9.35 -8.78
CA LEU A 194 -6.84 8.61 -7.72
C LEU A 194 -6.45 9.12 -6.34
N VAL A 195 -5.16 9.39 -6.12
CA VAL A 195 -4.64 10.04 -4.91
C VAL A 195 -3.65 11.13 -5.34
N PRO A 196 -4.14 12.33 -5.75
CA PRO A 196 -3.28 13.37 -6.36
C PRO A 196 -2.10 13.80 -5.51
N THR A 197 -2.29 13.83 -4.19
CA THR A 197 -1.25 14.14 -3.20
C THR A 197 -1.48 13.38 -1.93
N LEU A 198 -0.41 12.90 -1.30
CA LEU A 198 -0.44 12.23 0.00
C LEU A 198 0.86 12.53 0.74
N THR A 199 0.78 12.90 2.01
CA THR A 199 1.95 13.00 2.89
C THR A 199 1.93 11.82 3.86
N VAL A 200 3.01 11.05 3.87
CA VAL A 200 3.18 9.87 4.74
C VAL A 200 4.26 10.18 5.78
N GLN A 201 3.98 9.86 7.04
CA GLN A 201 4.95 9.90 8.12
C GLN A 201 5.37 8.47 8.47
N ALA A 202 6.65 8.18 8.25
CA ALA A 202 7.24 6.86 8.42
C ALA A 202 8.20 6.87 9.62
N GLU A 203 7.97 6.02 10.61
CA GLU A 203 8.86 5.86 11.75
C GLU A 203 9.95 4.84 11.43
N LEU A 204 11.20 5.26 11.63
CA LEU A 204 12.35 4.39 11.55
C LEU A 204 12.91 4.20 12.97
N THR A 205 13.29 2.96 13.31
CA THR A 205 13.88 2.63 14.60
C THR A 205 15.32 2.14 14.42
N GLN A 206 16.23 2.71 15.20
CA GLN A 206 17.63 2.31 15.18
C GLN A 206 17.81 0.91 15.78
N GLN A 207 18.45 0.05 15.04
CA GLN A 207 18.75 -1.34 15.45
C GLN A 207 20.05 -1.42 16.26
N ALA A 208 20.30 -2.56 16.89
CA ALA A 208 21.45 -2.77 17.77
C ALA A 208 22.81 -2.59 17.08
N ASP A 209 22.92 -2.80 15.77
CA ASP A 209 24.12 -2.58 14.96
C ASP A 209 24.24 -1.12 14.46
N GLY A 210 23.26 -0.28 14.78
CA GLY A 210 23.22 1.15 14.49
C GLY A 210 22.55 1.53 13.16
N HIS A 211 22.11 0.56 12.31
CA HIS A 211 21.31 0.92 11.14
C HIS A 211 19.86 1.24 11.54
N TYR A 212 19.17 2.01 10.71
CA TYR A 212 17.74 2.29 10.91
C TYR A 212 16.88 1.34 10.09
N MET A 213 15.73 0.95 10.66
CA MET A 213 14.73 0.09 10.02
C MET A 213 13.37 0.79 10.06
N LEU A 214 12.64 0.81 8.95
CA LEU A 214 11.27 1.29 8.87
C LEU A 214 10.35 0.30 9.61
N THR A 215 9.62 0.80 10.61
CA THR A 215 8.83 -0.04 11.52
C THR A 215 7.35 0.31 11.55
N ARG A 216 6.98 1.56 11.22
CA ARG A 216 5.57 1.98 11.32
C ARG A 216 5.27 3.20 10.45
N ILE A 217 4.01 3.34 10.03
CA ILE A 217 3.40 4.59 9.56
C ILE A 217 2.70 5.23 10.75
N THR A 218 2.91 6.53 10.96
CA THR A 218 2.45 7.22 12.18
C THR A 218 1.26 8.14 11.98
N ASN A 219 0.91 8.44 10.73
CA ASN A 219 -0.23 9.31 10.40
C ASN A 219 -1.36 8.58 9.64
N GLY A 220 -1.67 7.35 10.06
CA GLY A 220 -2.70 6.51 9.44
C GLY A 220 -4.07 7.18 9.36
N GLU A 221 -4.48 7.92 10.40
CA GLU A 221 -5.74 8.69 10.42
C GLU A 221 -5.83 9.71 9.26
N GLU A 222 -4.73 10.39 8.96
CA GLU A 222 -4.70 11.46 7.96
C GLU A 222 -4.74 10.89 6.53
N ILE A 223 -4.08 9.75 6.32
CA ILE A 223 -3.99 9.13 5.00
C ILE A 223 -5.17 8.20 4.68
N PHE A 224 -5.92 7.76 5.67
CA PHE A 224 -6.99 6.78 5.51
C PHE A 224 -8.06 7.22 4.49
N TYR A 225 -8.64 8.40 4.67
CA TYR A 225 -9.72 8.86 3.79
C TYR A 225 -9.28 9.16 2.36
N PRO A 226 -8.13 9.81 2.11
CA PRO A 226 -7.57 9.93 0.76
C PRO A 226 -7.42 8.58 0.05
N ILE A 227 -6.95 7.55 0.78
CA ILE A 227 -6.78 6.21 0.22
C ILE A 227 -8.12 5.55 -0.07
N VAL A 228 -9.08 5.59 0.87
CA VAL A 228 -10.42 5.05 0.62
C VAL A 228 -11.06 5.71 -0.60
N LYS A 229 -10.96 7.05 -0.70
CA LYS A 229 -11.45 7.76 -1.89
C LYS A 229 -10.79 7.26 -3.17
N GLY A 230 -9.46 7.13 -3.17
CA GLY A 230 -8.73 6.63 -4.34
C GLY A 230 -9.17 5.23 -4.76
N ILE A 231 -9.51 4.36 -3.81
CA ILE A 231 -10.02 3.01 -4.09
C ILE A 231 -11.43 3.06 -4.69
N GLU A 232 -12.33 3.89 -4.16
CA GLU A 232 -13.67 4.06 -4.71
C GLU A 232 -13.62 4.64 -6.13
N ASP A 233 -12.75 5.61 -6.37
CA ASP A 233 -12.53 6.17 -7.70
C ASP A 233 -11.93 5.12 -8.66
N TYR A 234 -11.02 4.25 -8.16
CA TYR A 234 -10.47 3.14 -8.95
C TYR A 234 -11.55 2.15 -9.39
N TRP A 235 -12.48 1.77 -8.49
CA TRP A 235 -13.60 0.91 -8.86
C TRP A 235 -14.49 1.56 -9.92
N THR A 236 -14.73 2.85 -9.80
CA THR A 236 -15.46 3.63 -10.80
C THR A 236 -14.74 3.61 -12.15
N LEU A 237 -13.44 3.85 -12.15
CA LEU A 237 -12.60 3.84 -13.35
C LEU A 237 -12.62 2.47 -14.04
N GLN A 238 -12.66 1.38 -13.26
CA GLN A 238 -12.75 0.02 -13.78
C GLN A 238 -14.16 -0.38 -14.23
N GLY A 239 -15.17 0.47 -14.01
CA GLY A 239 -16.56 0.20 -14.38
C GLY A 239 -17.23 -0.88 -13.50
N TRP A 240 -16.82 -0.99 -12.23
CA TRP A 240 -17.28 -2.02 -11.29
C TRP A 240 -18.29 -1.51 -10.26
N GLN A 241 -18.94 -0.38 -10.52
CA GLN A 241 -20.05 0.18 -9.72
C GLN A 241 -21.41 -0.39 -10.11
#